data_f0e87e08fd40e01b3a0784e61d8d4138
#
_entry.id   f0e87e08fd40e01b3a0784e61d8d4138
#
_cell.length_a   1.000
_cell.length_b   1.000
_cell.length_c   1.000
_cell.angle_alpha   90.00
_cell.angle_beta   90.00
_cell.angle_gamma   90.00
#
_symmetry.space_group_name_H-M   'P 1'
#
loop_
_entity.id
_entity.type
_entity.pdbx_description
1 polymer ?
#
loop_
_entity_poly.entity_id
_entity_poly.type
_entity_poly.pdbx_seq_one_letter_code
_entity_poly.pdbx_strand_id
1 'polypeptide(L)'
;MTIEKLDGTSPRLYTLVAPLVMRRSVLRQNNNYPFWTSRSHTWFVAWEGETVFGFVPVEITDGGVAKINNYYVSGDDPRLLSRFLREIIQYYHRDYTIRSM
;
A
#
# COMPACT_ATOMS: atom_id res chain seq x y z
N MET A 1 -1.61 11.17 12.04
CA MET A 1 -1.22 10.52 10.78
C MET A 1 -2.45 10.05 10.02
N THR A 2 -2.50 10.35 8.74
CA THR A 2 -3.62 10.01 7.86
C THR A 2 -3.27 8.78 7.03
N ILE A 3 -4.19 7.82 6.93
CA ILE A 3 -4.10 6.76 5.92
C ILE A 3 -5.12 7.11 4.84
N GLU A 4 -4.62 7.38 3.64
CA GLU A 4 -5.42 7.78 2.50
C GLU A 4 -5.49 6.64 1.48
N LYS A 5 -6.70 6.37 0.97
CA LYS A 5 -6.92 5.38 -0.08
C LYS A 5 -6.91 6.09 -1.43
N LEU A 6 -6.07 5.62 -2.35
CA LEU A 6 -5.87 6.22 -3.66
C LEU A 6 -5.95 5.18 -4.77
N ASP A 7 -6.54 5.55 -5.89
CA ASP A 7 -6.52 4.70 -7.08
C ASP A 7 -5.11 4.52 -7.61
N GLY A 8 -4.82 3.33 -8.14
CA GLY A 8 -3.49 2.96 -8.60
C GLY A 8 -2.96 3.79 -9.77
N THR A 9 -3.82 4.56 -10.44
CA THR A 9 -3.43 5.44 -11.54
C THR A 9 -3.60 6.92 -11.20
N SER A 10 -3.85 7.24 -9.93
CA SER A 10 -4.05 8.61 -9.48
C SER A 10 -2.75 9.43 -9.57
N PRO A 11 -2.79 10.66 -10.14
CA PRO A 11 -1.62 11.53 -10.12
C PRO A 11 -1.14 11.84 -8.70
N ARG A 12 -2.05 11.96 -7.74
CA ARG A 12 -1.69 12.19 -6.35
C ARG A 12 -0.87 11.04 -5.77
N LEU A 13 -1.22 9.80 -6.14
CA LEU A 13 -0.44 8.63 -5.72
C LEU A 13 1.01 8.76 -6.18
N TYR A 14 1.23 9.07 -7.45
CA TYR A 14 2.60 9.21 -7.98
C TYR A 14 3.36 10.31 -7.26
N THR A 15 2.71 11.44 -6.98
CA THR A 15 3.34 12.53 -6.24
C THR A 15 3.82 12.08 -4.86
N LEU A 16 3.02 11.30 -4.17
CA LEU A 16 3.33 10.86 -2.81
C LEU A 16 4.40 9.77 -2.75
N VAL A 17 4.35 8.79 -3.64
CA VAL A 17 5.16 7.58 -3.50
C VAL A 17 6.37 7.52 -4.42
N ALA A 18 6.41 8.29 -5.52
CA ALA A 18 7.50 8.23 -6.48
C ALA A 18 8.89 8.42 -5.85
N PRO A 19 9.07 9.34 -4.90
CA PRO A 19 10.38 9.50 -4.26
C PRO A 19 10.84 8.29 -3.46
N LEU A 20 9.93 7.37 -3.12
CA LEU A 20 10.20 6.26 -2.21
C LEU A 20 10.33 4.91 -2.91
N VAL A 21 9.55 4.68 -3.97
CA VAL A 21 9.40 3.33 -4.53
C VAL A 21 10.69 2.74 -5.11
N MET A 22 11.67 3.56 -5.42
CA MET A 22 12.97 3.11 -5.95
C MET A 22 14.10 3.19 -4.93
N ARG A 23 13.84 3.62 -3.70
CA ARG A 23 14.88 3.67 -2.67
C ARG A 23 15.28 2.26 -2.25
N ARG A 24 16.59 2.03 -2.09
CA ARG A 24 17.11 0.72 -1.66
C ARG A 24 16.53 0.26 -0.34
N SER A 25 16.39 1.16 0.64
CA SER A 25 15.84 0.81 1.94
C SER A 25 14.38 0.37 1.86
N VAL A 26 13.62 0.95 0.94
CA VAL A 26 12.23 0.58 0.70
C VAL A 26 12.15 -0.77 -0.02
N LEU A 27 12.95 -0.95 -1.06
CA LEU A 27 12.98 -2.21 -1.81
C LEU A 27 13.42 -3.40 -0.95
N ARG A 28 14.32 -3.18 -0.02
CA ARG A 28 14.80 -4.25 0.89
C ARG A 28 13.68 -4.85 1.72
N GLN A 29 12.72 -4.05 2.18
CA GLN A 29 11.58 -4.57 2.94
C GLN A 29 10.74 -5.54 2.10
N ASN A 30 10.85 -5.44 0.78
CA ASN A 30 10.10 -6.25 -0.15
C ASN A 30 11.00 -7.21 -0.96
N ASN A 31 12.08 -7.68 -0.37
CA ASN A 31 13.03 -8.61 -1.00
C ASN A 31 13.57 -8.11 -2.34
N ASN A 32 13.74 -6.80 -2.48
CA ASN A 32 14.18 -6.10 -3.70
C ASN A 32 13.22 -6.23 -4.88
N TYR A 33 11.98 -6.67 -4.68
CA TYR A 33 10.96 -6.62 -5.72
C TYR A 33 10.48 -5.18 -5.90
N PRO A 34 10.40 -4.71 -7.15
CA PRO A 34 9.89 -3.36 -7.40
C PRO A 34 8.39 -3.27 -7.10
N PHE A 35 7.97 -2.09 -6.67
CA PHE A 35 6.55 -1.77 -6.58
C PHE A 35 6.03 -1.38 -7.95
N TRP A 36 4.83 -1.81 -8.28
CA TRP A 36 4.18 -1.44 -9.53
C TRP A 36 2.68 -1.24 -9.29
N THR A 37 2.02 -0.59 -10.22
CA THR A 37 0.63 -0.23 -10.08
C THR A 37 -0.11 -0.34 -11.41
N SER A 38 -1.44 -0.39 -11.34
CA SER A 38 -2.31 -0.48 -12.49
C SER A 38 -3.71 0.03 -12.13
N ARG A 39 -4.62 -0.04 -13.07
CA ARG A 39 -6.04 0.26 -12.82
C ARG A 39 -6.67 -0.67 -11.78
N SER A 40 -6.12 -1.88 -11.64
CA SER A 40 -6.62 -2.87 -10.69
C SER A 40 -6.06 -2.70 -9.30
N HIS A 41 -5.21 -1.70 -9.09
CA HIS A 41 -4.62 -1.44 -7.78
C HIS A 41 -5.33 -0.30 -7.06
N THR A 42 -5.41 -0.45 -5.74
CA THR A 42 -5.77 0.62 -4.80
C THR A 42 -4.66 0.67 -3.78
N TRP A 43 -4.10 1.86 -3.54
CA TRP A 43 -3.02 2.04 -2.59
C TRP A 43 -3.52 2.70 -1.32
N PHE A 44 -3.09 2.18 -0.19
CA PHE A 44 -3.29 2.83 1.11
C PHE A 44 -1.96 3.49 1.48
N VAL A 45 -1.97 4.79 1.67
CA VAL A 45 -0.76 5.59 1.91
C VAL A 45 -0.89 6.31 3.24
N ALA A 46 0.09 6.12 4.11
CA ALA A 46 0.14 6.81 5.41
C ALA A 46 1.04 8.02 5.29
N TRP A 47 0.51 9.20 5.63
CA TRP A 47 1.29 10.43 5.57
C TRP A 47 0.93 11.37 6.71
N GLU A 48 1.85 12.29 6.99
CA GLU A 48 1.65 13.37 7.94
C GLU A 48 2.47 14.57 7.47
N GLY A 49 1.81 15.71 7.29
CA GLY A 49 2.44 16.87 6.67
C GLY A 49 2.92 16.51 5.26
N GLU A 50 4.20 16.65 5.00
CA GLU A 50 4.80 16.32 3.70
C GLU A 50 5.54 14.97 3.72
N THR A 51 5.46 14.24 4.82
CA THR A 51 6.17 12.98 5.00
C THR A 51 5.26 11.80 4.78
N VAL A 52 5.68 10.89 3.90
CA VAL A 52 5.02 9.58 3.70
C VAL A 52 5.73 8.55 4.56
N PHE A 53 4.98 7.90 5.45
CA PHE A 53 5.51 6.92 6.39
C PHE A 53 5.33 5.48 5.93
N GLY A 54 4.51 5.25 4.93
CA GLY A 54 4.33 3.91 4.41
C GLY A 54 3.24 3.84 3.34
N PHE A 55 3.17 2.68 2.68
CA PHE A 55 2.13 2.41 1.70
C PHE A 55 1.93 0.91 1.52
N VAL A 56 0.70 0.55 1.17
CA VAL A 56 0.32 -0.84 0.89
C VAL A 56 -0.49 -0.85 -0.39
N PRO A 57 0.09 -1.31 -1.51
CA PRO A 57 -0.68 -1.54 -2.73
C PRO A 57 -1.56 -2.78 -2.59
N VAL A 58 -2.82 -2.65 -2.97
CA VAL A 58 -3.77 -3.76 -2.97
C VAL A 58 -4.23 -4.00 -4.40
N GLU A 59 -4.01 -5.19 -4.89
CA GLU A 59 -4.46 -5.59 -6.23
C GLU A 59 -5.83 -6.25 -6.15
N ILE A 60 -6.77 -5.75 -6.93
CA ILE A 60 -8.13 -6.31 -7.02
C ILE A 60 -8.18 -7.24 -8.23
N THR A 61 -8.47 -8.50 -7.99
CA THR A 61 -8.55 -9.50 -9.05
C THR A 61 -10.02 -9.80 -9.41
N ASP A 62 -10.23 -10.37 -10.60
CA ASP A 62 -11.56 -10.64 -11.14
C ASP A 62 -12.39 -11.59 -10.27
N GLY A 63 -11.75 -12.41 -9.46
CA GLY A 63 -12.45 -13.35 -8.57
C GLY A 63 -12.95 -12.74 -7.27
N GLY A 64 -12.93 -11.40 -7.14
CA GLY A 64 -13.33 -10.75 -5.90
C GLY A 64 -12.29 -10.89 -4.80
N VAL A 65 -11.01 -10.95 -5.16
CA VAL A 65 -9.90 -11.05 -4.21
C VAL A 65 -9.18 -9.72 -4.11
N ALA A 66 -8.98 -9.23 -2.89
CA ALA A 66 -8.11 -8.10 -2.59
C ALA A 66 -6.76 -8.67 -2.13
N LYS A 67 -5.73 -8.46 -2.94
CA LYS A 67 -4.45 -9.15 -2.79
C LYS A 67 -3.36 -8.17 -2.35
N ILE A 68 -2.72 -8.46 -1.23
CA ILE A 68 -1.60 -7.68 -0.70
C ILE A 68 -0.31 -8.45 -1.03
N ASN A 69 0.47 -7.96 -2.00
CA ASN A 69 1.69 -8.62 -2.43
C ASN A 69 2.94 -8.03 -1.78
N ASN A 70 2.91 -6.75 -1.46
CA ASN A 70 4.05 -6.05 -0.89
C ASN A 70 3.59 -4.82 -0.12
N TYR A 71 4.51 -4.25 0.65
CA TYR A 71 4.23 -3.04 1.41
C TYR A 71 5.55 -2.36 1.81
N TYR A 72 5.43 -1.12 2.25
CA TYR A 72 6.51 -0.40 2.91
C TYR A 72 5.98 0.31 4.15
N VAL A 73 6.67 0.17 5.27
CA VAL A 73 6.45 0.99 6.47
C VAL A 73 7.79 1.50 6.97
N SER A 74 7.85 2.79 7.26
CA SER A 74 9.07 3.45 7.74
C SER A 74 9.55 2.79 9.03
N GLY A 75 10.84 2.46 9.09
CA GLY A 75 11.42 1.82 10.27
C GLY A 75 10.90 0.40 10.53
N ASP A 76 10.26 -0.22 9.54
CA ASP A 76 9.66 -1.55 9.67
C ASP A 76 8.72 -1.64 10.90
N ASP A 77 7.96 -0.57 11.14
CA ASP A 77 7.11 -0.42 12.32
C ASP A 77 5.89 -1.34 12.27
N PRO A 78 5.80 -2.36 13.15
CA PRO A 78 4.69 -3.31 13.11
C PRO A 78 3.34 -2.66 13.51
N ARG A 79 3.36 -1.56 14.25
CA ARG A 79 2.13 -0.87 14.64
C ARG A 79 1.50 -0.16 13.45
N LEU A 80 2.32 0.45 12.59
CA LEU A 80 1.82 1.06 11.37
C LEU A 80 1.30 0.00 10.40
N LEU A 81 2.01 -1.10 10.24
CA LEU A 81 1.55 -2.22 9.42
C LEU A 81 0.20 -2.76 9.92
N SER A 82 0.05 -2.96 11.22
CA SER A 82 -1.22 -3.40 11.80
C SER A 82 -2.35 -2.43 11.52
N ARG A 83 -2.06 -1.13 11.57
CA ARG A 83 -3.04 -0.09 11.26
C ARG A 83 -3.48 -0.16 9.80
N PHE A 84 -2.54 -0.34 8.87
CA PHE A 84 -2.86 -0.53 7.45
C PHE A 84 -3.76 -1.74 7.24
N LEU A 85 -3.39 -2.88 7.82
CA LEU A 85 -4.15 -4.11 7.66
C LEU A 85 -5.58 -3.96 8.18
N ARG A 86 -5.75 -3.27 9.29
CA ARG A 86 -7.07 -2.99 9.86
C ARG A 86 -7.93 -2.15 8.92
N GLU A 87 -7.35 -1.09 8.35
CA GLU A 87 -8.05 -0.24 7.37
C GLU A 87 -8.43 -1.02 6.12
N ILE A 88 -7.53 -1.85 5.61
CA ILE A 88 -7.76 -2.66 4.42
C ILE A 88 -8.87 -3.69 4.68
N ILE A 89 -8.83 -4.36 5.83
CA ILE A 89 -9.86 -5.34 6.21
C ILE A 89 -11.21 -4.66 6.33
N GLN A 90 -11.29 -3.51 6.99
CA GLN A 90 -12.54 -2.77 7.11
C GLN A 90 -13.12 -2.38 5.76
N TYR A 91 -12.26 -2.00 4.81
CA TYR A 91 -12.71 -1.54 3.51
C TYR A 91 -13.24 -2.69 2.64
N TYR A 92 -12.57 -3.87 2.69
CA TYR A 92 -12.85 -4.96 1.75
C TYR A 92 -13.62 -6.14 2.34
N HIS A 93 -13.80 -6.24 3.64
CA HIS A 93 -14.27 -7.46 4.30
C HIS A 93 -15.63 -7.98 3.82
N ARG A 94 -16.49 -7.12 3.29
CA ARG A 94 -17.84 -7.52 2.84
C ARG A 94 -17.87 -8.08 1.43
N ASP A 95 -17.07 -7.50 0.54
CA ASP A 95 -17.19 -7.72 -0.89
C ASP A 95 -16.04 -8.52 -1.48
N TYR A 96 -14.96 -8.69 -0.71
CA TYR A 96 -13.73 -9.30 -1.22
C TYR A 96 -13.15 -10.27 -0.22
N THR A 97 -12.51 -11.33 -0.77
CA THR A 97 -11.62 -12.17 0.01
C THR A 97 -10.24 -11.50 0.05
N ILE A 98 -9.71 -11.30 1.26
CA ILE A 98 -8.41 -10.63 1.43
C ILE A 98 -7.31 -11.68 1.49
N ARG A 99 -6.28 -11.52 0.65
CA ARG A 99 -5.10 -12.39 0.63
C ARG A 99 -3.85 -11.57 0.86
N SER A 100 -2.94 -12.14 1.64
CA SER A 100 -1.60 -11.58 1.87
C SER A 100 -0.57 -12.63 1.53
N MET A 101 0.50 -12.18 0.93
CA MET A 101 1.65 -13.05 0.67
C MET A 101 2.57 -13.16 1.87
#